data_be7209eda971e8d721282a46328875cf
#
_entry.id   be7209eda971e8d721282a46328875cf
#
_cell.length_a   1.000
_cell.length_b   1.000
_cell.length_c   1.000
_cell.angle_alpha   90.00
_cell.angle_beta   90.00
_cell.angle_gamma   90.00
#
_symmetry.space_group_name_H-M   'P 1'
#
loop_
_entity.id
_entity.type
_entity.pdbx_description
1 polymer ?
#
loop_
_entity_poly.entity_id
_entity_poly.type
_entity_poly.pdbx_seq_one_letter_code
_entity_poly.pdbx_strand_id
1 'polypeptide(L)'
;ISSPKTSSHLHEMPLSNLLGLNPNSAITTVENPFTPGKIFLAGLIEESLRPMDMACKELNLRIAAPEELERDSQAVMDWVRQENIQCLAVHWDLDVLSPTDFRCIYPAEPYTDVRAFPAAVGRMKLSSIGRLLNDVAVIADIVGLSITEHLPWDAFNMRKMLSDVQIFKG
;
A
#
# COMPACT_ATOMS: atom_id res chain seq x y z
N ILE A 1 1.87 -10.60 0.66
CA ILE A 1 1.15 -11.41 1.67
C ILE A 1 2.11 -12.42 2.27
N SER A 2 2.95 -11.98 3.16
CA SER A 2 3.87 -12.88 3.86
C SER A 2 3.13 -13.66 4.96
N SER A 3 3.69 -14.77 5.38
CA SER A 3 3.20 -15.59 6.48
C SER A 3 4.29 -15.71 7.56
N PRO A 4 3.97 -16.19 8.78
CA PRO A 4 4.98 -16.43 9.80
C PRO A 4 6.09 -17.40 9.39
N LYS A 5 5.85 -18.19 8.34
CA LYS A 5 6.88 -19.11 7.76
C LYS A 5 7.85 -18.39 6.84
N THR A 6 7.48 -17.23 6.29
CA THR A 6 8.25 -16.50 5.27
C THR A 6 8.74 -15.14 5.76
N SER A 7 8.13 -14.58 6.80
CA SER A 7 8.56 -13.32 7.43
C SER A 7 8.35 -13.37 8.94
N SER A 8 9.20 -12.63 9.67
CA SER A 8 9.03 -12.34 11.11
C SER A 8 8.47 -10.94 11.37
N HIS A 9 8.21 -10.15 10.33
CA HIS A 9 7.78 -8.77 10.45
C HIS A 9 6.26 -8.65 10.30
N LEU A 10 5.59 -8.12 11.33
CA LEU A 10 4.13 -7.99 11.35
C LEU A 10 3.58 -7.12 10.22
N HIS A 11 4.29 -6.06 9.86
CA HIS A 11 3.87 -5.16 8.78
C HIS A 11 3.87 -5.82 7.39
N GLU A 12 4.53 -6.96 7.23
CA GLU A 12 4.49 -7.75 6.00
C GLU A 12 3.34 -8.78 5.96
N MET A 13 2.59 -8.93 7.07
CA MET A 13 1.56 -9.97 7.24
C MET A 13 0.11 -9.48 7.39
N PRO A 14 -0.24 -8.20 7.14
CA PRO A 14 -1.59 -7.72 7.42
C PRO A 14 -2.66 -8.50 6.64
N LEU A 15 -2.46 -8.72 5.35
CA LEU A 15 -3.44 -9.45 4.51
C LEU A 15 -3.57 -10.91 4.90
N SER A 16 -2.48 -11.60 5.26
CA SER A 16 -2.57 -13.00 5.72
C SER A 16 -3.34 -13.12 7.03
N ASN A 17 -3.24 -12.11 7.91
CA ASN A 17 -4.03 -12.06 9.14
C ASN A 17 -5.51 -11.81 8.83
N LEU A 18 -5.83 -10.83 7.97
CA LEU A 18 -7.21 -10.53 7.57
C LEU A 18 -7.89 -11.71 6.88
N LEU A 19 -7.13 -12.55 6.16
CA LEU A 19 -7.60 -13.77 5.52
C LEU A 19 -7.65 -14.98 6.48
N GLY A 20 -7.28 -14.82 7.75
CA GLY A 20 -7.29 -15.91 8.72
C GLY A 20 -6.23 -16.99 8.49
N LEU A 21 -5.18 -16.69 7.71
CA LEU A 21 -4.12 -17.65 7.35
C LEU A 21 -3.08 -17.84 8.48
N ASN A 22 -3.16 -17.04 9.55
CA ASN A 22 -2.27 -17.08 10.70
C ASN A 22 -3.03 -17.40 12.01
N PRO A 23 -3.66 -18.57 12.16
CA PRO A 23 -4.56 -18.86 13.28
C PRO A 23 -3.88 -18.84 14.66
N ASN A 24 -2.55 -18.95 14.69
CA ASN A 24 -1.76 -18.96 15.93
C ASN A 24 -1.09 -17.62 16.24
N SER A 25 -1.46 -16.55 15.52
CA SER A 25 -0.94 -15.21 15.83
C SER A 25 -1.54 -14.71 17.13
N ALA A 26 -0.74 -14.61 18.20
CA ALA A 26 -1.17 -14.06 19.48
C ALA A 26 -1.61 -12.58 19.42
N ILE A 27 -1.39 -11.91 18.29
CA ILE A 27 -1.56 -10.46 18.14
C ILE A 27 -2.83 -10.10 17.35
N THR A 28 -3.32 -11.01 16.49
CA THR A 28 -4.44 -10.70 15.58
C THR A 28 -5.28 -11.94 15.31
N THR A 29 -6.18 -12.27 16.20
CA THR A 29 -7.25 -13.23 15.87
C THR A 29 -8.37 -12.46 15.19
N VAL A 30 -8.60 -12.74 13.93
CA VAL A 30 -9.74 -12.19 13.17
C VAL A 30 -10.88 -13.19 13.31
N GLU A 31 -11.94 -12.81 14.01
CA GLU A 31 -13.10 -13.69 14.25
C GLU A 31 -13.83 -14.02 12.95
N ASN A 32 -13.91 -13.06 12.04
CA ASN A 32 -14.57 -13.20 10.74
C ASN A 32 -13.58 -12.82 9.63
N PRO A 33 -12.76 -13.76 9.16
CA PRO A 33 -11.77 -13.47 8.13
C PRO A 33 -12.44 -13.13 6.79
N PHE A 34 -11.78 -12.24 6.04
CA PHE A 34 -12.20 -11.94 4.68
C PHE A 34 -11.97 -13.15 3.76
N THR A 35 -12.83 -13.31 2.77
CA THR A 35 -12.56 -14.20 1.64
C THR A 35 -11.68 -13.49 0.61
N PRO A 36 -10.88 -14.23 -0.19
CA PRO A 36 -10.03 -13.63 -1.22
C PRO A 36 -10.76 -12.71 -2.20
N GLY A 37 -12.00 -13.05 -2.59
CA GLY A 37 -12.81 -12.22 -3.48
C GLY A 37 -13.17 -10.84 -2.93
N LYS A 38 -13.11 -10.66 -1.61
CA LYS A 38 -13.38 -9.39 -0.92
C LYS A 38 -12.13 -8.52 -0.73
N ILE A 39 -11.02 -8.90 -1.32
CA ILE A 39 -9.76 -8.15 -1.26
C ILE A 39 -9.32 -7.79 -2.68
N PHE A 40 -8.94 -6.53 -2.85
CA PHE A 40 -8.40 -6.00 -4.10
C PHE A 40 -7.04 -5.34 -3.85
N LEU A 41 -6.04 -5.69 -4.65
CA LEU A 41 -4.70 -5.13 -4.61
C LEU A 41 -4.55 -4.10 -5.75
N ALA A 42 -4.70 -2.83 -5.43
CA ALA A 42 -4.63 -1.74 -6.37
C ALA A 42 -3.19 -1.21 -6.50
N GLY A 43 -2.64 -1.23 -7.71
CA GLY A 43 -1.30 -0.72 -8.00
C GLY A 43 -0.16 -1.70 -7.69
N LEU A 44 -0.46 -3.00 -7.55
CA LEU A 44 0.56 -4.03 -7.34
C LEU A 44 1.37 -4.25 -8.62
N ILE A 45 2.69 -4.26 -8.47
CA ILE A 45 3.65 -4.52 -9.57
C ILE A 45 3.98 -6.02 -9.56
N GLU A 46 3.24 -6.81 -10.33
CA GLU A 46 3.31 -8.27 -10.27
C GLU A 46 4.67 -8.85 -10.68
N GLU A 47 5.37 -8.21 -11.61
CA GLU A 47 6.70 -8.63 -12.05
C GLU A 47 7.80 -8.42 -11.00
N SER A 48 7.50 -7.63 -9.97
CA SER A 48 8.41 -7.32 -8.86
C SER A 48 8.06 -8.04 -7.57
N LEU A 49 7.14 -9.01 -7.60
CA LEU A 49 6.78 -9.80 -6.42
C LEU A 49 7.95 -10.61 -5.92
N ARG A 50 8.25 -10.49 -4.64
CA ARG A 50 9.24 -11.33 -3.96
C ARG A 50 8.65 -12.75 -3.76
N PRO A 51 9.48 -13.80 -3.61
CA PRO A 51 8.99 -15.16 -3.35
C PRO A 51 7.99 -15.25 -2.18
N MET A 52 8.20 -14.45 -1.13
CA MET A 52 7.32 -14.38 0.04
C MET A 52 5.94 -13.75 -0.23
N ASP A 53 5.80 -13.00 -1.33
CA ASP A 53 4.57 -12.29 -1.70
C ASP A 53 3.72 -13.07 -2.74
N MET A 54 4.20 -14.20 -3.22
CA MET A 54 3.53 -14.99 -4.27
C MET A 54 2.17 -15.54 -3.85
N ALA A 55 1.89 -15.62 -2.56
CA ALA A 55 0.59 -16.09 -2.05
C ALA A 55 -0.60 -15.26 -2.57
N CYS A 56 -0.42 -14.00 -2.98
CA CYS A 56 -1.48 -13.22 -3.60
C CYS A 56 -1.98 -13.84 -4.91
N LYS A 57 -1.09 -14.47 -5.69
CA LYS A 57 -1.44 -15.21 -6.92
C LYS A 57 -2.06 -16.56 -6.60
N GLU A 58 -1.50 -17.29 -5.64
CA GLU A 58 -2.01 -18.60 -5.21
C GLU A 58 -3.43 -18.52 -4.65
N LEU A 59 -3.74 -17.41 -3.95
CA LEU A 59 -5.07 -17.12 -3.42
C LEU A 59 -6.01 -16.49 -4.46
N ASN A 60 -5.52 -16.25 -5.68
CA ASN A 60 -6.28 -15.62 -6.76
C ASN A 60 -6.92 -14.29 -6.34
N LEU A 61 -6.17 -13.44 -5.63
CA LEU A 61 -6.62 -12.10 -5.26
C LEU A 61 -6.82 -11.24 -6.51
N ARG A 62 -7.77 -10.34 -6.46
CA ARG A 62 -7.97 -9.34 -7.53
C ARG A 62 -6.83 -8.33 -7.50
N ILE A 63 -6.21 -8.10 -8.65
CA ILE A 63 -5.07 -7.21 -8.81
C ILE A 63 -5.34 -6.29 -10.00
N ALA A 64 -4.98 -5.02 -9.87
CA ALA A 64 -4.83 -4.11 -11.00
C ALA A 64 -3.44 -3.48 -10.97
N ALA A 65 -2.76 -3.50 -12.10
CA ALA A 65 -1.43 -2.90 -12.25
C ALA A 65 -1.48 -1.36 -12.18
N PRO A 66 -0.37 -0.69 -11.81
CA PRO A 66 -0.30 0.76 -11.81
C PRO A 66 -0.74 1.40 -13.13
N GLU A 67 -0.28 0.86 -14.25
CA GLU A 67 -0.56 1.39 -15.58
C GLU A 67 -2.05 1.29 -15.97
N GLU A 68 -2.75 0.30 -15.44
CA GLU A 68 -4.19 0.16 -15.61
C GLU A 68 -4.92 1.24 -14.82
N LEU A 69 -4.58 1.41 -13.55
CA LEU A 69 -5.19 2.40 -12.67
C LEU A 69 -4.81 3.86 -13.02
N GLU A 70 -3.69 4.08 -13.70
CA GLU A 70 -3.36 5.40 -14.26
C GLU A 70 -4.33 5.82 -15.38
N ARG A 71 -4.86 4.86 -16.16
CA ARG A 71 -5.84 5.14 -17.21
C ARG A 71 -7.21 5.48 -16.64
N ASP A 72 -7.75 4.58 -15.81
CA ASP A 72 -9.09 4.71 -15.24
C ASP A 72 -9.24 3.90 -13.95
N SER A 73 -10.43 3.96 -13.33
CA SER A 73 -10.76 3.24 -12.08
C SER A 73 -11.60 1.99 -12.35
N GLN A 74 -11.79 1.60 -13.60
CA GLN A 74 -12.81 0.62 -14.00
C GLN A 74 -12.61 -0.74 -13.34
N ALA A 75 -11.37 -1.23 -13.25
CA ALA A 75 -11.06 -2.52 -12.65
C ALA A 75 -11.55 -2.63 -11.20
N VAL A 76 -11.35 -1.57 -10.40
CA VAL A 76 -11.80 -1.54 -9.00
C VAL A 76 -13.32 -1.37 -8.92
N MET A 77 -13.90 -0.51 -9.76
CA MET A 77 -15.35 -0.30 -9.79
C MET A 77 -16.11 -1.56 -10.20
N ASP A 78 -15.59 -2.33 -11.15
CA ASP A 78 -16.17 -3.60 -11.57
C ASP A 78 -16.09 -4.67 -10.46
N TRP A 79 -14.95 -4.74 -9.76
CA TRP A 79 -14.83 -5.60 -8.59
C TRP A 79 -15.86 -5.23 -7.49
N VAL A 80 -16.00 -3.95 -7.16
CA VAL A 80 -16.99 -3.47 -6.16
C VAL A 80 -18.38 -3.92 -6.53
N ARG A 81 -18.77 -3.80 -7.83
CA ARG A 81 -20.09 -4.22 -8.32
C ARG A 81 -20.25 -5.75 -8.34
N GLN A 82 -19.27 -6.48 -8.87
CA GLN A 82 -19.29 -7.94 -8.97
C GLN A 82 -19.39 -8.61 -7.60
N GLU A 83 -18.65 -8.09 -6.63
CA GLU A 83 -18.65 -8.61 -5.27
C GLU A 83 -19.76 -8.01 -4.40
N ASN A 84 -20.62 -7.13 -4.96
CA ASN A 84 -21.69 -6.45 -4.25
C ASN A 84 -21.21 -5.79 -2.95
N ILE A 85 -20.12 -5.02 -3.03
CA ILE A 85 -19.52 -4.35 -1.88
C ILE A 85 -20.26 -3.06 -1.61
N GLN A 86 -20.84 -2.94 -0.42
CA GLN A 86 -21.54 -1.73 0.03
C GLN A 86 -20.64 -0.84 0.88
N CYS A 87 -19.78 -1.44 1.70
CA CYS A 87 -18.83 -0.75 2.57
C CYS A 87 -17.41 -1.19 2.26
N LEU A 88 -16.51 -0.23 2.09
CA LEU A 88 -15.12 -0.46 1.75
C LEU A 88 -14.19 0.15 2.79
N ALA A 89 -13.27 -0.64 3.33
CA ALA A 89 -12.12 -0.15 4.06
C ALA A 89 -10.92 -0.06 3.10
N VAL A 90 -10.23 1.06 3.10
CA VAL A 90 -9.05 1.30 2.26
C VAL A 90 -7.80 1.37 3.13
N HIS A 91 -6.80 0.59 2.78
CA HIS A 91 -5.44 0.75 3.26
C HIS A 91 -4.60 1.33 2.13
N TRP A 92 -4.10 2.54 2.34
CA TRP A 92 -3.26 3.22 1.38
C TRP A 92 -1.81 3.24 1.87
N ASP A 93 -1.01 2.39 1.29
CA ASP A 93 0.44 2.41 1.39
C ASP A 93 0.97 3.44 0.40
N LEU A 94 1.62 4.49 0.89
CA LEU A 94 2.13 5.58 0.05
C LEU A 94 3.25 5.12 -0.89
N ASP A 95 3.90 4.00 -0.62
CA ASP A 95 4.93 3.43 -1.49
C ASP A 95 4.39 2.95 -2.86
N VAL A 96 3.07 2.90 -3.05
CA VAL A 96 2.45 2.71 -4.37
C VAL A 96 2.71 3.88 -5.32
N LEU A 97 3.04 5.06 -4.77
CA LEU A 97 3.29 6.27 -5.53
C LEU A 97 4.69 6.28 -6.16
N SER A 98 4.80 6.95 -7.30
CA SER A 98 6.09 7.22 -7.93
C SER A 98 6.90 8.23 -7.10
N PRO A 99 8.16 7.95 -6.75
CA PRO A 99 9.03 8.90 -6.05
C PRO A 99 9.32 10.17 -6.86
N THR A 100 9.00 10.19 -8.15
CA THR A 100 9.08 11.39 -8.98
C THR A 100 7.86 12.28 -8.86
N ASP A 101 6.71 11.73 -8.45
CA ASP A 101 5.46 12.45 -8.24
C ASP A 101 5.25 12.81 -6.75
N PHE A 102 5.62 11.92 -5.85
CA PHE A 102 5.47 12.10 -4.40
C PHE A 102 6.76 11.73 -3.66
N ARG A 103 7.32 12.67 -2.92
CA ARG A 103 8.65 12.53 -2.32
C ARG A 103 8.67 12.09 -0.86
N CYS A 104 7.54 12.08 -0.18
CA CYS A 104 7.47 11.72 1.24
C CYS A 104 7.30 10.21 1.45
N ILE A 105 8.08 9.39 0.74
CA ILE A 105 8.09 7.92 0.76
C ILE A 105 9.51 7.38 0.82
N TYR A 106 9.68 6.12 1.25
CA TYR A 106 11.01 5.54 1.43
C TYR A 106 11.84 5.49 0.14
N PRO A 107 11.31 5.10 -1.04
CA PRO A 107 12.10 5.12 -2.27
C PRO A 107 12.60 6.51 -2.71
N ALA A 108 12.07 7.58 -2.13
CA ALA A 108 12.50 8.97 -2.39
C ALA A 108 13.47 9.52 -1.35
N GLU A 109 14.03 8.67 -0.48
CA GLU A 109 15.01 9.08 0.52
C GLU A 109 16.18 9.85 -0.12
N PRO A 110 16.48 11.07 0.36
CA PRO A 110 17.57 11.88 -0.19
C PRO A 110 18.92 11.14 -0.16
N TYR A 111 19.69 11.32 -1.23
CA TYR A 111 21.02 10.72 -1.42
C TYR A 111 21.03 9.20 -1.59
N THR A 112 19.87 8.55 -1.71
CA THR A 112 19.75 7.11 -1.97
C THR A 112 19.51 6.87 -3.47
N ASP A 113 20.17 5.86 -4.03
CA ASP A 113 19.87 5.43 -5.40
C ASP A 113 18.60 4.58 -5.42
N VAL A 114 17.53 5.11 -5.98
CA VAL A 114 16.23 4.42 -6.08
C VAL A 114 16.33 3.06 -6.80
N ARG A 115 17.34 2.87 -7.68
CA ARG A 115 17.56 1.60 -8.39
C ARG A 115 18.10 0.50 -7.48
N ALA A 116 18.69 0.89 -6.35
CA ALA A 116 19.18 -0.03 -5.32
C ALA A 116 18.12 -0.33 -4.25
N PHE A 117 16.90 0.20 -4.40
CA PHE A 117 15.82 -0.05 -3.45
C PHE A 117 15.45 -1.54 -3.42
N PRO A 118 15.33 -2.18 -2.24
CA PRO A 118 15.24 -3.64 -2.12
C PRO A 118 13.85 -4.21 -2.43
N ALA A 119 12.89 -3.37 -2.80
CA ALA A 119 11.52 -3.75 -3.10
C ALA A 119 11.03 -3.09 -4.40
N ALA A 120 9.80 -3.38 -4.80
CA ALA A 120 9.16 -2.67 -5.90
C ALA A 120 9.08 -1.16 -5.61
N VAL A 121 9.35 -0.34 -6.61
CA VAL A 121 9.19 1.11 -6.53
C VAL A 121 7.86 1.48 -7.18
N GLY A 122 7.00 2.17 -6.44
CA GLY A 122 5.67 2.58 -6.90
C GLY A 122 5.71 3.44 -8.18
N ARG A 123 4.65 3.34 -8.96
CA ARG A 123 4.54 4.02 -10.27
C ARG A 123 3.31 4.90 -10.41
N MET A 124 2.40 4.87 -9.44
CA MET A 124 1.15 5.65 -9.48
C MET A 124 1.39 7.12 -9.17
N LYS A 125 0.51 7.98 -9.70
CA LYS A 125 0.47 9.39 -9.35
C LYS A 125 -0.53 9.65 -8.23
N LEU A 126 -0.26 10.67 -7.43
CA LEU A 126 -1.17 11.11 -6.37
C LEU A 126 -2.57 11.47 -6.91
N SER A 127 -2.62 12.09 -8.09
CA SER A 127 -3.89 12.44 -8.76
C SER A 127 -4.71 11.23 -9.15
N SER A 128 -4.07 10.11 -9.52
CA SER A 128 -4.75 8.87 -9.90
C SER A 128 -5.36 8.17 -8.67
N ILE A 129 -4.69 8.24 -7.53
CA ILE A 129 -5.27 7.79 -6.26
C ILE A 129 -6.49 8.63 -5.88
N GLY A 130 -6.39 9.97 -5.99
CA GLY A 130 -7.52 10.86 -5.71
C GLY A 130 -8.74 10.57 -6.60
N ARG A 131 -8.52 10.35 -7.91
CA ARG A 131 -9.56 9.93 -8.84
C ARG A 131 -10.17 8.58 -8.40
N LEU A 132 -9.35 7.57 -8.15
CA LEU A 132 -9.79 6.23 -7.76
C LEU A 132 -10.69 6.27 -6.52
N LEU A 133 -10.29 6.98 -5.48
CA LEU A 133 -11.08 7.11 -4.25
C LEU A 133 -12.41 7.81 -4.52
N ASN A 134 -12.42 8.88 -5.31
CA ASN A 134 -13.65 9.58 -5.67
C ASN A 134 -14.60 8.71 -6.50
N ASP A 135 -14.09 7.98 -7.49
CA ASP A 135 -14.90 7.10 -8.35
C ASP A 135 -15.53 5.96 -7.53
N VAL A 136 -14.77 5.36 -6.62
CA VAL A 136 -15.28 4.29 -5.75
C VAL A 136 -16.31 4.83 -4.75
N ALA A 137 -16.11 6.02 -4.19
CA ALA A 137 -17.04 6.65 -3.26
C ALA A 137 -18.43 6.93 -3.86
N VAL A 138 -18.56 6.93 -5.21
CA VAL A 138 -19.87 7.04 -5.88
C VAL A 138 -20.70 5.76 -5.78
N ILE A 139 -20.04 4.60 -5.61
CA ILE A 139 -20.69 3.28 -5.70
C ILE A 139 -20.60 2.44 -4.42
N ALA A 140 -19.80 2.84 -3.46
CA ALA A 140 -19.66 2.18 -2.15
C ALA A 140 -19.29 3.20 -1.08
N ASP A 141 -19.70 2.96 0.16
CA ASP A 141 -19.33 3.78 1.30
C ASP A 141 -17.89 3.46 1.74
N ILE A 142 -16.99 4.43 1.69
CA ILE A 142 -15.65 4.29 2.26
C ILE A 142 -15.76 4.51 3.76
N VAL A 143 -15.80 3.41 4.52
CA VAL A 143 -16.00 3.42 5.98
C VAL A 143 -14.73 3.51 6.78
N GLY A 144 -13.57 3.41 6.14
CA GLY A 144 -12.26 3.55 6.78
C GLY A 144 -11.16 3.78 5.76
N LEU A 145 -10.21 4.64 6.14
CA LEU A 145 -8.99 4.92 5.36
C LEU A 145 -7.80 4.96 6.32
N SER A 146 -6.83 4.08 6.09
CA SER A 146 -5.51 4.18 6.72
C SER A 146 -4.46 4.58 5.70
N ILE A 147 -3.51 5.40 6.12
CA ILE A 147 -2.40 5.87 5.28
C ILE A 147 -1.10 5.52 6.01
N THR A 148 -0.18 4.84 5.31
CA THR A 148 1.10 4.39 5.86
C THR A 148 2.28 4.84 5.00
N GLU A 149 3.50 4.61 5.47
CA GLU A 149 4.78 4.89 4.79
C GLU A 149 5.01 6.38 4.47
N HIS A 150 4.42 7.29 5.26
CA HIS A 150 4.68 8.73 5.14
C HIS A 150 6.00 9.11 5.81
N LEU A 151 7.01 9.45 5.01
CA LEU A 151 8.36 9.81 5.44
C LEU A 151 8.71 11.24 4.98
N PRO A 152 8.56 12.24 5.83
CA PRO A 152 8.75 13.65 5.46
C PRO A 152 10.24 14.03 5.41
N TRP A 153 11.00 13.46 4.49
CA TRP A 153 12.45 13.61 4.35
C TRP A 153 12.93 15.06 4.34
N ASP A 154 12.27 15.93 3.62
CA ASP A 154 12.68 17.32 3.51
C ASP A 154 12.51 18.08 4.84
N ALA A 155 11.48 17.75 5.63
CA ALA A 155 11.27 18.29 6.97
C ALA A 155 12.37 17.82 7.96
N PHE A 156 12.76 16.54 7.90
CA PHE A 156 13.87 16.02 8.71
C PHE A 156 15.19 16.66 8.32
N ASN A 157 15.47 16.81 7.03
CA ASN A 157 16.70 17.44 6.53
C ASN A 157 16.77 18.92 6.93
N MET A 158 15.66 19.66 6.81
CA MET A 158 15.58 21.05 7.25
C MET A 158 15.84 21.17 8.76
N ARG A 159 15.19 20.33 9.58
CA ARG A 159 15.40 20.29 11.03
C ARG A 159 16.86 20.03 11.38
N LYS A 160 17.47 19.04 10.73
CA LYS A 160 18.89 18.70 10.94
C LYS A 160 19.79 19.88 10.60
N MET A 161 19.61 20.47 9.41
CA MET A 161 20.39 21.64 8.97
C MET A 161 20.25 22.79 9.97
N LEU A 162 19.04 23.14 10.38
CA LEU A 162 18.80 24.23 11.32
C LEU A 162 19.43 23.97 12.69
N SER A 163 19.44 22.72 13.18
CA SER A 163 20.13 22.39 14.45
C SER A 163 21.66 22.52 14.37
N ASP A 164 22.25 22.51 13.18
CA ASP A 164 23.69 22.70 12.96
C ASP A 164 24.07 24.18 12.78
N VAL A 165 23.09 25.07 12.51
CA VAL A 165 23.31 26.50 12.32
C VAL A 165 23.49 27.20 13.66
N GLN A 166 24.60 27.95 13.80
CA GLN A 166 25.02 28.56 15.08
C GLN A 166 23.97 29.49 15.71
N ILE A 167 23.16 30.21 14.91
CA ILE A 167 22.12 31.11 15.41
C ILE A 167 21.00 30.41 16.18
N PHE A 168 20.84 29.07 16.04
CA PHE A 168 19.84 28.27 16.74
C PHE A 168 20.44 27.43 17.87
N LYS A 169 21.77 27.51 18.09
CA LYS A 169 22.42 26.83 19.21
C LYS A 169 22.41 27.82 20.38
N GLY A 170 21.41 27.68 21.25
CA GLY A 170 21.33 28.41 22.50
C GLY A 170 22.37 27.96 23.53
#